data_c6bc5ae5a0c16a951502913398c84819
#
_entry.id   c6bc5ae5a0c16a951502913398c84819
#
_cell.length_a   1.000
_cell.length_b   1.000
_cell.length_c   1.000
_cell.angle_alpha   90.00
_cell.angle_beta   90.00
_cell.angle_gamma   90.00
#
_symmetry.space_group_name_H-M   'P 1'
#
loop_
_entity.id
_entity.type
_entity.pdbx_description
1 polymer ?
#
loop_
_entity_poly.entity_id
_entity_poly.type
_entity_poly.pdbx_seq_one_letter_code
_entity_poly.pdbx_strand_id
1 'polypeptide(L)'
;IKNPIEETDITQGKTLYAVSKLAGEELVKAYQYEYKSFNFSILRYFNTYGPFQVAQFVIPKFIFRVQRNLPPIINGDGSQERSYNFSQDTARATVDALFSSKANNKTLNIGNSSEPINLIDLANLIIKKCGKENKIFPSMNKNFSNTDREDSREINYRYCDTSLAERILDYKVRTKLEKGIEKVIETNIIPE
;
A
#
# COMPACT_ATOMS: atom_id res chain seq x y z
N ILE A 1 7.63 6.69 -14.58
CA ILE A 1 7.17 5.35 -14.17
C ILE A 1 5.87 5.06 -14.90
N LYS A 2 5.80 3.92 -15.59
CA LYS A 2 4.57 3.41 -16.21
C LYS A 2 3.57 3.01 -15.11
N ASN A 3 2.29 3.26 -15.29
CA ASN A 3 1.23 2.77 -14.43
C ASN A 3 0.13 2.12 -15.30
N PRO A 4 -0.46 1.02 -14.85
CA PRO A 4 -0.09 0.27 -13.65
C PRO A 4 1.31 -0.36 -13.74
N ILE A 5 1.96 -0.58 -12.58
CA ILE A 5 3.30 -1.18 -12.48
C ILE A 5 3.17 -2.70 -12.62
N GLU A 6 3.86 -3.27 -13.60
CA GLU A 6 3.94 -4.72 -13.83
C GLU A 6 5.13 -5.35 -13.09
N GLU A 7 5.11 -6.67 -12.87
CA GLU A 7 6.22 -7.39 -12.21
C GLU A 7 7.52 -7.36 -13.03
N THR A 8 7.40 -7.20 -14.35
CA THR A 8 8.51 -7.12 -15.32
C THR A 8 9.12 -5.74 -15.45
N ASP A 9 8.49 -4.71 -14.86
CA ASP A 9 9.02 -3.36 -14.92
C ASP A 9 10.36 -3.24 -14.16
N ILE A 10 11.25 -2.40 -14.68
CA ILE A 10 12.57 -2.16 -14.09
C ILE A 10 12.39 -1.61 -12.67
N THR A 11 12.95 -2.33 -11.70
CA THR A 11 12.96 -1.92 -10.30
C THR A 11 14.21 -1.09 -10.01
N GLN A 12 14.03 0.05 -9.33
CA GLN A 12 15.11 0.91 -8.88
C GLN A 12 15.03 1.14 -7.38
N GLY A 13 16.09 0.80 -6.66
CA GLY A 13 16.21 1.06 -5.23
C GLY A 13 16.61 2.50 -4.96
N LYS A 14 15.66 3.41 -4.68
CA LYS A 14 15.93 4.80 -4.31
C LYS A 14 16.18 5.01 -2.81
N THR A 15 15.95 4.00 -1.98
CA THR A 15 16.15 4.03 -0.52
C THR A 15 16.85 2.77 -0.05
N LEU A 16 17.50 2.82 1.11
CA LEU A 16 18.13 1.63 1.72
C LEU A 16 17.13 0.48 1.88
N TYR A 17 15.90 0.80 2.27
CA TYR A 17 14.81 -0.18 2.35
C TYR A 17 14.55 -0.84 0.98
N ALA A 18 14.37 -0.05 -0.09
CA ALA A 18 14.12 -0.59 -1.43
C ALA A 18 15.30 -1.46 -1.92
N VAL A 19 16.53 -1.00 -1.71
CA VAL A 19 17.74 -1.78 -2.06
C VAL A 19 17.77 -3.12 -1.32
N SER A 20 17.51 -3.13 -0.01
CA SER A 20 17.49 -4.37 0.78
C SER A 20 16.43 -5.36 0.31
N LYS A 21 15.24 -4.88 -0.11
CA LYS A 21 14.19 -5.74 -0.66
C LYS A 21 14.55 -6.32 -2.01
N LEU A 22 15.13 -5.51 -2.90
CA LEU A 22 15.62 -5.99 -4.20
C LEU A 22 16.74 -7.01 -4.03
N ALA A 23 17.70 -6.77 -3.13
CA ALA A 23 18.75 -7.72 -2.82
C ALA A 23 18.16 -9.05 -2.31
N GLY A 24 17.13 -9.01 -1.46
CA GLY A 24 16.42 -10.20 -1.00
C GLY A 24 15.75 -10.99 -2.12
N GLU A 25 15.10 -10.31 -3.07
CA GLU A 25 14.51 -10.95 -4.25
C GLU A 25 15.59 -11.68 -5.08
N GLU A 26 16.72 -11.02 -5.36
CA GLU A 26 17.79 -11.59 -6.17
C GLU A 26 18.52 -12.74 -5.44
N LEU A 27 18.72 -12.62 -4.12
CA LEU A 27 19.29 -13.71 -3.33
C LEU A 27 18.43 -14.97 -3.38
N VAL A 28 17.11 -14.86 -3.19
CA VAL A 28 16.20 -16.00 -3.24
C VAL A 28 16.23 -16.66 -4.63
N LYS A 29 16.23 -15.89 -5.70
CA LYS A 29 16.34 -16.40 -7.08
C LYS A 29 17.67 -17.11 -7.32
N ALA A 30 18.79 -16.51 -6.88
CA ALA A 30 20.12 -17.10 -7.02
C ALA A 30 20.26 -18.42 -6.24
N TYR A 31 19.79 -18.47 -5.00
CA TYR A 31 19.78 -19.70 -4.20
C TYR A 31 18.95 -20.81 -4.86
N GLN A 32 17.76 -20.48 -5.34
CA GLN A 32 16.94 -21.47 -6.04
C GLN A 32 17.60 -21.99 -7.30
N TYR A 33 18.23 -21.09 -8.08
CA TYR A 33 18.97 -21.50 -9.29
C TYR A 33 20.12 -22.44 -9.00
N GLU A 34 20.91 -22.15 -7.96
CA GLU A 34 22.09 -22.92 -7.57
C GLU A 34 21.71 -24.28 -6.97
N TYR A 35 20.82 -24.28 -5.99
CA TYR A 35 20.56 -25.48 -5.18
C TYR A 35 19.33 -26.26 -5.64
N LYS A 36 18.37 -25.68 -6.32
CA LYS A 36 17.12 -26.29 -6.82
C LYS A 36 16.34 -27.09 -5.77
N SER A 37 16.59 -26.83 -4.49
CA SER A 37 16.07 -27.62 -3.36
C SER A 37 14.74 -27.10 -2.79
N PHE A 38 14.29 -25.94 -3.24
CA PHE A 38 13.03 -25.33 -2.79
C PHE A 38 12.37 -24.50 -3.90
N ASN A 39 11.10 -24.19 -3.70
CA ASN A 39 10.38 -23.21 -4.50
C ASN A 39 10.14 -21.95 -3.66
N PHE A 40 10.01 -20.81 -4.33
CA PHE A 40 9.68 -19.54 -3.67
C PHE A 40 8.50 -18.85 -4.36
N SER A 41 7.89 -17.92 -3.64
CA SER A 41 6.98 -16.91 -4.21
C SER A 41 7.37 -15.54 -3.66
N ILE A 42 7.69 -14.60 -4.53
CA ILE A 42 7.98 -13.23 -4.14
C ILE A 42 6.68 -12.43 -4.28
N LEU A 43 6.24 -11.84 -3.17
CA LEU A 43 5.02 -11.03 -3.15
C LEU A 43 5.38 -9.56 -2.92
N ARG A 44 5.15 -8.74 -3.92
CA ARG A 44 5.36 -7.29 -3.87
C ARG A 44 4.06 -6.62 -3.42
N TYR A 45 3.98 -6.26 -2.15
CA TYR A 45 2.79 -5.63 -1.58
C TYR A 45 2.71 -4.14 -1.90
N PHE A 46 1.55 -3.70 -2.38
CA PHE A 46 1.27 -2.30 -2.68
C PHE A 46 0.33 -1.69 -1.62
N ASN A 47 0.86 -0.70 -0.88
CA ASN A 47 0.14 0.14 0.09
C ASN A 47 -0.91 -0.62 0.93
N THR A 48 -0.48 -1.69 1.59
CA THR A 48 -1.35 -2.45 2.48
C THR A 48 -1.69 -1.61 3.72
N TYR A 49 -2.98 -1.60 4.10
CA TYR A 49 -3.48 -0.95 5.30
C TYR A 49 -4.48 -1.85 6.02
N GLY A 50 -4.70 -1.60 7.30
CA GLY A 50 -5.67 -2.36 8.09
C GLY A 50 -5.66 -2.01 9.56
N PRO A 51 -6.49 -2.70 10.38
CA PRO A 51 -6.50 -2.57 11.82
C PRO A 51 -5.10 -2.76 12.43
N PHE A 52 -4.84 -2.07 13.52
CA PHE A 52 -3.58 -2.12 14.30
C PHE A 52 -2.34 -1.58 13.58
N GLN A 53 -2.47 -0.98 12.41
CA GLN A 53 -1.36 -0.30 11.75
C GLN A 53 -1.03 1.00 12.49
N VAL A 54 0.27 1.24 12.72
CA VAL A 54 0.77 2.44 13.43
C VAL A 54 0.46 3.74 12.68
N ALA A 55 0.27 4.84 13.41
CA ALA A 55 -0.09 6.15 12.88
C ALA A 55 1.01 6.85 12.05
N GLN A 56 2.09 6.15 11.69
CA GLN A 56 3.10 6.62 10.74
C GLN A 56 2.62 6.56 9.28
N PHE A 57 1.71 5.64 8.96
CA PHE A 57 1.16 5.48 7.61
C PHE A 57 -0.07 6.37 7.39
N VAL A 58 -0.31 6.76 6.14
CA VAL A 58 -1.25 7.82 5.79
C VAL A 58 -2.69 7.56 6.29
N ILE A 59 -3.25 6.35 6.05
CA ILE A 59 -4.63 6.04 6.46
C ILE A 59 -4.78 6.07 7.99
N PRO A 60 -4.03 5.29 8.78
CA PRO A 60 -4.15 5.36 10.23
C PRO A 60 -3.78 6.75 10.79
N LYS A 61 -2.81 7.45 10.20
CA LYS A 61 -2.45 8.82 10.61
C LYS A 61 -3.61 9.80 10.43
N PHE A 62 -4.32 9.73 9.31
CA PHE A 62 -5.47 10.59 9.07
C PHE A 62 -6.62 10.25 10.01
N ILE A 63 -6.94 8.97 10.21
CA ILE A 63 -7.97 8.51 11.16
C ILE A 63 -7.63 8.98 12.57
N PHE A 64 -6.40 8.75 13.04
CA PHE A 64 -5.91 9.14 14.35
C PHE A 64 -6.09 10.65 14.62
N ARG A 65 -5.76 11.49 13.65
CA ARG A 65 -5.94 12.94 13.75
C ARG A 65 -7.41 13.34 13.78
N VAL A 66 -8.21 12.82 12.86
CA VAL A 66 -9.64 13.15 12.77
C VAL A 66 -10.41 12.73 14.01
N GLN A 67 -10.12 11.57 14.59
CA GLN A 67 -10.72 11.12 15.85
C GLN A 67 -10.40 12.08 17.01
N ARG A 68 -9.24 12.74 16.99
CA ARG A 68 -8.82 13.76 17.97
C ARG A 68 -9.27 15.20 17.63
N ASN A 69 -10.19 15.35 16.67
CA ASN A 69 -10.65 16.64 16.15
C ASN A 69 -9.52 17.51 15.55
N LEU A 70 -8.49 16.87 15.00
CA LEU A 70 -7.38 17.53 14.34
C LEU A 70 -7.48 17.31 12.81
N PRO A 71 -7.12 18.29 11.97
CA PRO A 71 -7.14 18.14 10.52
C PRO A 71 -6.11 17.11 10.05
N PRO A 72 -6.42 16.25 9.05
CA PRO A 72 -5.40 15.51 8.32
C PRO A 72 -4.39 16.47 7.70
N ILE A 73 -3.10 16.18 7.80
CA ILE A 73 -2.04 17.00 7.18
C ILE A 73 -1.60 16.31 5.88
N ILE A 74 -1.78 17.00 4.78
CA ILE A 74 -1.36 16.58 3.44
C ILE A 74 -0.05 17.27 3.10
N ASN A 75 1.00 16.50 2.82
CA ASN A 75 2.27 17.02 2.36
C ASN A 75 2.25 17.19 0.83
N GLY A 76 2.72 18.34 0.35
CA GLY A 76 2.67 18.73 -1.04
C GLY A 76 1.30 19.31 -1.44
N ASP A 77 0.92 19.13 -2.69
CA ASP A 77 -0.34 19.61 -3.26
C ASP A 77 -1.50 18.60 -3.11
N GLY A 78 -1.22 17.40 -2.63
CA GLY A 78 -2.21 16.35 -2.42
C GLY A 78 -2.66 15.61 -3.68
N SER A 79 -2.06 15.91 -4.84
CA SER A 79 -2.38 15.27 -6.13
C SER A 79 -1.84 13.85 -6.26
N GLN A 80 -0.95 13.43 -5.35
CA GLN A 80 -0.36 12.09 -5.39
C GLN A 80 -1.44 11.02 -5.31
N GLU A 81 -1.50 10.16 -6.32
CA GLU A 81 -2.44 9.04 -6.36
C GLU A 81 -1.81 7.74 -5.89
N ARG A 82 -2.55 7.02 -5.09
CA ARG A 82 -2.21 5.68 -4.60
C ARG A 82 -3.45 4.81 -4.62
N SER A 83 -3.27 3.52 -4.80
CA SER A 83 -4.28 2.55 -4.43
C SER A 83 -3.90 1.87 -3.12
N TYR A 84 -4.89 1.48 -2.35
CA TYR A 84 -4.71 0.89 -1.04
C TYR A 84 -5.37 -0.47 -0.97
N ASN A 85 -4.63 -1.46 -0.45
CA ASN A 85 -5.09 -2.84 -0.34
C ASN A 85 -5.36 -3.20 1.12
N PHE A 86 -6.53 -3.75 1.40
CA PHE A 86 -6.87 -4.11 2.77
C PHE A 86 -6.07 -5.32 3.25
N SER A 87 -5.60 -5.29 4.48
CA SER A 87 -4.67 -6.29 5.04
C SER A 87 -5.18 -7.73 4.96
N GLN A 88 -6.51 -7.95 5.10
CA GLN A 88 -7.08 -9.29 4.95
C GLN A 88 -6.99 -9.81 3.51
N ASP A 89 -7.07 -8.94 2.49
CA ASP A 89 -6.93 -9.35 1.10
C ASP A 89 -5.45 -9.67 0.80
N THR A 90 -4.52 -8.88 1.35
CA THR A 90 -3.08 -9.18 1.28
C THR A 90 -2.74 -10.51 1.97
N ALA A 91 -3.26 -10.74 3.18
CA ALA A 91 -3.03 -11.97 3.93
C ALA A 91 -3.56 -13.20 3.18
N ARG A 92 -4.75 -13.10 2.60
CA ARG A 92 -5.32 -14.18 1.79
C ARG A 92 -4.45 -14.51 0.61
N ALA A 93 -4.04 -13.51 -0.19
CA ALA A 93 -3.13 -13.72 -1.31
C ALA A 93 -1.81 -14.38 -0.89
N THR A 94 -1.31 -14.05 0.31
CA THR A 94 -0.10 -14.66 0.88
C THR A 94 -0.30 -16.14 1.14
N VAL A 95 -1.42 -16.51 1.75
CA VAL A 95 -1.76 -17.92 2.02
C VAL A 95 -1.99 -18.66 0.71
N ASP A 96 -2.74 -18.07 -0.22
CA ASP A 96 -3.01 -18.68 -1.53
C ASP A 96 -1.71 -18.92 -2.31
N ALA A 97 -0.76 -17.99 -2.27
CA ALA A 97 0.55 -18.16 -2.91
C ALA A 97 1.38 -19.29 -2.27
N LEU A 98 1.33 -19.43 -0.92
CA LEU A 98 2.04 -20.49 -0.21
C LEU A 98 1.61 -21.89 -0.65
N PHE A 99 0.31 -22.08 -0.88
CA PHE A 99 -0.25 -23.40 -1.22
C PHE A 99 -0.44 -23.63 -2.73
N SER A 100 -0.17 -22.64 -3.58
CA SER A 100 -0.33 -22.76 -5.02
C SER A 100 0.97 -23.15 -5.72
N SER A 101 1.02 -24.33 -6.29
CA SER A 101 2.15 -24.74 -7.15
C SER A 101 2.33 -23.83 -8.38
N LYS A 102 1.27 -23.12 -8.82
CA LYS A 102 1.35 -22.16 -9.92
C LYS A 102 2.15 -20.91 -9.54
N ALA A 103 2.26 -20.60 -8.25
CA ALA A 103 3.04 -19.47 -7.74
C ALA A 103 4.54 -19.81 -7.55
N ASN A 104 4.93 -21.08 -7.70
CA ASN A 104 6.31 -21.51 -7.57
C ASN A 104 7.24 -20.75 -8.51
N ASN A 105 8.28 -20.17 -7.95
CA ASN A 105 9.32 -19.40 -8.64
C ASN A 105 8.77 -18.19 -9.44
N LYS A 106 7.71 -17.55 -8.88
CA LYS A 106 7.10 -16.36 -9.45
C LYS A 106 7.25 -15.16 -8.53
N THR A 107 7.30 -13.99 -9.16
CA THR A 107 7.09 -12.70 -8.50
C THR A 107 5.67 -12.24 -8.83
N LEU A 108 4.92 -11.79 -7.84
CA LEU A 108 3.52 -11.39 -7.98
C LEU A 108 3.30 -10.03 -7.30
N ASN A 109 2.66 -9.11 -8.00
CA ASN A 109 2.16 -7.88 -7.39
C ASN A 109 0.84 -8.18 -6.65
N ILE A 110 0.78 -7.77 -5.39
CA ILE A 110 -0.41 -7.90 -4.55
C ILE A 110 -0.86 -6.50 -4.11
N GLY A 111 -2.01 -6.07 -4.57
CA GLY A 111 -2.51 -4.73 -4.34
C GLY A 111 -3.95 -4.56 -4.84
N ASN A 112 -4.41 -3.32 -4.81
CA ASN A 112 -5.68 -2.93 -5.41
C ASN A 112 -5.39 -2.11 -6.69
N SER A 113 -5.73 -2.62 -7.84
CA SER A 113 -5.53 -1.94 -9.14
C SER A 113 -6.71 -1.05 -9.55
N SER A 114 -7.86 -1.16 -8.86
CA SER A 114 -9.14 -0.62 -9.32
C SER A 114 -9.60 0.67 -8.63
N GLU A 115 -8.98 1.08 -7.51
CA GLU A 115 -9.43 2.23 -6.71
C GLU A 115 -8.27 3.19 -6.40
N PRO A 116 -7.62 3.80 -7.42
CA PRO A 116 -6.65 4.86 -7.18
C PRO A 116 -7.36 6.09 -6.59
N ILE A 117 -6.75 6.69 -5.58
CA ILE A 117 -7.29 7.86 -4.89
C ILE A 117 -6.16 8.84 -4.57
N ASN A 118 -6.40 10.14 -4.76
CA ASN A 118 -5.47 11.17 -4.33
C ASN A 118 -5.57 11.44 -2.83
N LEU A 119 -4.59 12.15 -2.27
CA LEU A 119 -4.55 12.38 -0.81
C LEU A 119 -5.66 13.30 -0.31
N ILE A 120 -6.15 14.22 -1.13
CA ILE A 120 -7.25 15.14 -0.76
C ILE A 120 -8.55 14.33 -0.62
N ASP A 121 -8.86 13.52 -1.61
CA ASP A 121 -10.07 12.69 -1.61
C ASP A 121 -10.02 11.62 -0.52
N LEU A 122 -8.85 11.03 -0.28
CA LEU A 122 -8.65 10.12 0.84
C LEU A 122 -8.91 10.79 2.20
N ALA A 123 -8.40 12.00 2.40
CA ALA A 123 -8.62 12.75 3.62
C ALA A 123 -10.11 13.09 3.81
N ASN A 124 -10.78 13.54 2.76
CA ASN A 124 -12.21 13.85 2.78
C ASN A 124 -13.05 12.60 3.06
N LEU A 125 -12.71 11.46 2.45
CA LEU A 125 -13.36 10.18 2.72
C LEU A 125 -13.24 9.78 4.20
N ILE A 126 -12.05 9.89 4.79
CA ILE A 126 -11.82 9.57 6.21
C ILE A 126 -12.58 10.54 7.12
N ILE A 127 -12.57 11.85 6.83
CA ILE A 127 -13.33 12.85 7.58
C ILE A 127 -14.82 12.50 7.58
N LYS A 128 -15.36 12.16 6.41
CA LYS A 128 -16.77 11.73 6.25
C LYS A 128 -17.06 10.46 7.06
N LYS A 129 -16.21 9.44 6.97
CA LYS A 129 -16.40 8.18 7.71
C LYS A 129 -16.30 8.34 9.24
N CYS A 130 -15.60 9.37 9.69
CA CYS A 130 -15.57 9.74 11.11
C CYS A 130 -16.74 10.67 11.52
N GLY A 131 -17.66 11.02 10.63
CA GLY A 131 -18.79 11.93 10.90
C GLY A 131 -18.36 13.36 11.24
N LYS A 132 -17.31 13.88 10.59
CA LYS A 132 -16.70 15.18 10.87
C LYS A 132 -16.70 16.13 9.66
N GLU A 133 -17.41 15.84 8.58
CA GLU A 133 -17.37 16.54 7.29
C GLU A 133 -17.67 18.03 7.34
N ASN A 134 -18.42 18.49 8.32
CA ASN A 134 -18.74 19.90 8.50
C ASN A 134 -17.89 20.62 9.58
N LYS A 135 -16.91 19.92 10.16
CA LYS A 135 -16.13 20.39 11.31
C LYS A 135 -14.64 20.40 11.05
N ILE A 136 -14.15 19.49 10.20
CA ILE A 136 -12.73 19.31 9.93
C ILE A 136 -12.51 19.37 8.43
N PHE A 137 -11.44 20.05 8.02
CA PHE A 137 -10.99 20.16 6.63
C PHE A 137 -9.51 19.77 6.55
N PRO A 138 -9.05 19.14 5.46
CA PRO A 138 -7.63 18.84 5.28
C PRO A 138 -6.76 20.11 5.37
N SER A 139 -5.60 19.98 5.99
CA SER A 139 -4.57 21.02 6.06
C SER A 139 -3.42 20.69 5.14
N MET A 140 -2.96 21.66 4.34
CA MET A 140 -1.87 21.49 3.38
C MET A 140 -0.54 21.91 3.99
N ASN A 141 0.48 21.05 3.90
CA ASN A 141 1.87 21.35 4.24
C ASN A 141 2.69 21.46 2.94
N LYS A 142 2.73 22.65 2.37
CA LYS A 142 3.33 22.89 1.04
C LYS A 142 4.85 22.68 0.97
N ASN A 143 5.56 22.78 2.08
CA ASN A 143 7.02 22.86 2.08
C ASN A 143 7.71 21.57 2.53
N PHE A 144 7.01 20.46 2.70
CA PHE A 144 7.55 19.19 3.25
C PHE A 144 8.39 19.38 4.54
N SER A 145 8.26 20.55 5.19
CA SER A 145 8.99 20.89 6.40
C SER A 145 8.73 19.87 7.51
N ASN A 146 9.79 19.42 8.16
CA ASN A 146 9.75 18.38 9.19
C ASN A 146 9.28 16.99 8.69
N THR A 147 9.55 16.65 7.45
CA THR A 147 9.35 15.31 6.91
C THR A 147 10.68 14.72 6.45
N ASP A 148 10.78 13.39 6.42
CA ASP A 148 11.90 12.62 5.84
C ASP A 148 11.79 12.48 4.31
N ARG A 149 10.89 13.23 3.68
CA ARG A 149 10.60 13.18 2.24
C ARG A 149 11.21 14.37 1.53
N GLU A 150 11.88 14.10 0.43
CA GLU A 150 12.34 15.08 -0.53
C GLU A 150 11.40 15.12 -1.73
N ASP A 151 11.00 16.33 -2.14
CA ASP A 151 10.09 16.57 -3.27
C ASP A 151 10.60 15.93 -4.57
N SER A 152 11.91 15.96 -4.77
CA SER A 152 12.60 15.36 -5.94
C SER A 152 12.48 13.84 -6.05
N ARG A 153 12.07 13.16 -4.98
CA ARG A 153 11.93 11.69 -4.91
C ARG A 153 10.48 11.24 -4.84
N GLU A 154 9.52 12.16 -4.79
CA GLU A 154 8.10 11.82 -4.70
C GLU A 154 7.62 11.14 -6.00
N ILE A 155 6.84 10.09 -5.84
CA ILE A 155 6.23 9.37 -6.96
C ILE A 155 4.75 9.78 -7.00
N ASN A 156 4.34 10.52 -8.01
CA ASN A 156 2.98 11.06 -8.11
C ASN A 156 1.93 9.95 -8.29
N TYR A 157 2.22 8.94 -9.08
CA TYR A 157 1.29 7.85 -9.37
C TYR A 157 1.94 6.52 -9.02
N ARG A 158 1.32 5.71 -8.16
CA ARG A 158 1.81 4.38 -7.82
C ARG A 158 0.69 3.43 -7.47
N TYR A 159 0.32 2.60 -8.45
CA TYR A 159 -0.55 1.45 -8.29
C TYR A 159 -0.06 0.30 -9.18
N CYS A 160 -0.43 -0.93 -8.85
CA CYS A 160 0.10 -2.11 -9.52
C CYS A 160 -0.89 -2.71 -10.51
N ASP A 161 -0.36 -3.44 -11.48
CA ASP A 161 -1.09 -4.45 -12.22
C ASP A 161 -1.13 -5.73 -11.36
N THR A 162 -2.31 -6.29 -11.18
CA THR A 162 -2.55 -7.53 -10.41
C THR A 162 -2.98 -8.70 -11.29
N SER A 163 -3.00 -8.52 -12.60
CA SER A 163 -3.53 -9.52 -13.56
C SER A 163 -2.79 -10.85 -13.47
N LEU A 164 -1.50 -10.85 -13.15
CA LEU A 164 -0.74 -12.08 -12.94
C LEU A 164 -1.21 -12.82 -11.68
N ALA A 165 -1.39 -12.12 -10.57
CA ALA A 165 -1.91 -12.69 -9.33
C ALA A 165 -3.35 -13.18 -9.50
N GLU A 166 -4.20 -12.46 -10.22
CA GLU A 166 -5.57 -12.87 -10.56
C GLU A 166 -5.57 -14.20 -11.32
N ARG A 167 -4.72 -14.34 -12.34
CA ARG A 167 -4.63 -15.55 -13.15
C ARG A 167 -4.05 -16.74 -12.38
N ILE A 168 -3.06 -16.52 -11.50
CA ILE A 168 -2.34 -17.60 -10.81
C ILE A 168 -3.06 -18.03 -9.53
N LEU A 169 -3.58 -17.06 -8.76
CA LEU A 169 -4.12 -17.26 -7.42
C LEU A 169 -5.66 -17.09 -7.36
N ASP A 170 -6.33 -16.76 -8.45
CA ASP A 170 -7.72 -16.24 -8.45
C ASP A 170 -7.86 -15.04 -7.47
N TYR A 171 -6.78 -14.25 -7.39
CA TYR A 171 -6.72 -13.10 -6.50
C TYR A 171 -7.81 -12.08 -6.86
N LYS A 172 -8.53 -11.61 -5.85
CA LYS A 172 -9.56 -10.58 -6.01
C LYS A 172 -9.56 -9.67 -4.80
N VAL A 173 -9.59 -8.38 -5.03
CA VAL A 173 -9.86 -7.39 -3.97
C VAL A 173 -11.31 -7.59 -3.51
N ARG A 174 -11.49 -7.98 -2.27
CA ARG A 174 -12.82 -8.23 -1.66
C ARG A 174 -13.28 -7.08 -0.78
N THR A 175 -12.33 -6.28 -0.29
CA THR A 175 -12.62 -5.17 0.61
C THR A 175 -12.36 -3.86 -0.12
N LYS A 176 -13.41 -3.16 -0.53
CA LYS A 176 -13.32 -1.80 -1.08
C LYS A 176 -12.70 -0.84 -0.07
N LEU A 177 -12.01 0.21 -0.55
CA LEU A 177 -11.31 1.18 0.29
C LEU A 177 -12.21 1.77 1.38
N GLU A 178 -13.41 2.19 1.02
CA GLU A 178 -14.39 2.76 1.94
C GLU A 178 -14.73 1.83 3.10
N LYS A 179 -15.00 0.55 2.80
CA LYS A 179 -15.30 -0.47 3.80
C LYS A 179 -14.10 -0.84 4.67
N GLY A 180 -12.91 -0.87 4.10
CA GLY A 180 -11.69 -1.10 4.87
C GLY A 180 -11.40 0.03 5.85
N ILE A 181 -11.63 1.30 5.45
CA ILE A 181 -11.51 2.47 6.35
C ILE A 181 -12.52 2.36 7.51
N GLU A 182 -13.77 2.02 7.23
CA GLU A 182 -14.79 1.79 8.28
C GLU A 182 -14.29 0.77 9.30
N LYS A 183 -13.79 -0.38 8.85
CA LYS A 183 -13.25 -1.43 9.75
C LYS A 183 -12.07 -0.94 10.59
N VAL A 184 -11.18 -0.10 10.05
CA VAL A 184 -10.08 0.49 10.84
C VAL A 184 -10.62 1.46 11.89
N ILE A 185 -11.63 2.27 11.56
CA ILE A 185 -12.27 3.21 12.50
C ILE A 185 -12.99 2.43 13.61
N GLU A 186 -13.73 1.36 13.28
CA GLU A 186 -14.46 0.53 14.23
C GLU A 186 -13.58 -0.13 15.29
N THR A 187 -12.34 -0.54 14.92
CA THR A 187 -11.41 -1.12 15.90
C THR A 187 -10.99 -0.14 16.98
N ASN A 188 -11.06 1.16 16.69
CA ASN A 188 -10.70 2.28 17.59
C ASN A 188 -9.32 2.15 18.27
N ILE A 189 -8.43 1.33 17.71
CA ILE A 189 -7.07 1.07 18.19
C ILE A 189 -6.11 1.40 17.07
N ILE A 190 -5.52 2.60 17.14
CA ILE A 190 -4.43 3.02 16.25
C ILE A 190 -3.22 3.26 17.14
N PRO A 191 -2.21 2.37 17.13
CA PRO A 191 -0.98 2.57 17.88
C PRO A 191 -0.24 3.84 17.42
N GLU A 192 0.38 4.54 18.35
CA GLU A 192 1.22 5.71 18.07
C GLU A 192 2.53 5.35 17.37
#